data_6c25c9ec051b0d1c632fc92eee57fa6a
#
_entry.id   6c25c9ec051b0d1c632fc92eee57fa6a
#
_cell.length_a   1.000
_cell.length_b   1.000
_cell.length_c   1.000
_cell.angle_alpha   90.00
_cell.angle_beta   90.00
_cell.angle_gamma   90.00
#
_symmetry.space_group_name_H-M   'P 1'
#
loop_
_entity.id
_entity.type
_entity.pdbx_description
1 polymer ?
#
loop_
_entity_poly.entity_id
_entity_poly.type
_entity_poly.pdbx_seq_one_letter_code
_entity_poly.pdbx_strand_id
1 'polypeptide(L)'
;MPAWANGIHQVTTQSPESVIYLSRNASTDIDAVYFNPAGTAFMKEGMHLYLADQALYMPVSLTATDVVKTNTKRDYEGKQFAPSIPSLFAAYNRELGSGHLALSGAFLMFGGGGAGKFDEGIQMFDVMAYHPMMQGTPSSKFSATRFFLGPQFNAAYTFLDERLAVALGYRFIYGYGTDHLELYSNGALLTPGGEYDSTRTGQAHGFVLSLAARPLSELTLALRGEYHTQLNMTADATGDERVKGVDPSFADGGVIKMQFPANINLGAAYQWGSTALTFSASYYLNRLARWGRLNDAERTKIASQYDNGYEVSLSVAERLASAPFTVGGGYHYNVAGATTETRSQLADFPNYHSVGLGGTYHYSDDLTITLGGNAAYFVPVDVNKYPRETAISQNVAASIGTAKFSKVGYSIALGVGYTF
;
A
#
# COMPACT_ATOMS: atom_id res chain seq x y z
N MET A 1 -8.55 -9.36 -12.78
CA MET A 1 -7.67 -8.44 -12.05
C MET A 1 -7.28 -9.10 -10.79
N PRO A 2 -6.10 -9.47 -10.66
CA PRO A 2 -5.66 -9.64 -9.31
C PRO A 2 -4.21 -9.57 -9.23
N ALA A 3 -3.68 -9.07 -8.41
CA ALA A 3 -2.37 -9.35 -7.94
C ALA A 3 -2.02 -8.27 -6.97
N TRP A 4 -2.22 -8.63 -5.77
CA TRP A 4 -2.02 -7.77 -4.63
C TRP A 4 -0.96 -8.42 -3.76
N ALA A 5 0.25 -8.61 -4.31
CA ALA A 5 1.43 -8.90 -3.50
C ALA A 5 1.62 -7.79 -2.44
N ASN A 6 2.71 -7.76 -1.71
CA ASN A 6 3.00 -6.65 -0.81
C ASN A 6 2.88 -5.26 -1.47
N GLY A 7 2.73 -5.20 -2.80
CA GLY A 7 2.38 -4.01 -3.55
C GLY A 7 1.12 -3.27 -3.07
N ILE A 8 0.19 -3.94 -2.37
CA ILE A 8 -0.96 -3.28 -1.74
C ILE A 8 -0.52 -2.32 -0.63
N HIS A 9 0.64 -2.55 -0.02
CA HIS A 9 1.28 -1.69 0.98
C HIS A 9 2.20 -0.64 0.35
N GLN A 10 2.43 -0.70 -0.97
CA GLN A 10 3.33 0.24 -1.64
C GLN A 10 2.80 1.66 -1.51
N VAL A 11 3.67 2.57 -1.10
CA VAL A 11 3.50 4.03 -1.10
C VAL A 11 2.54 4.57 -0.04
N THR A 12 1.79 3.73 0.69
CA THR A 12 1.00 4.19 1.83
C THR A 12 1.90 4.20 3.06
N THR A 13 2.36 5.36 3.43
CA THR A 13 3.06 5.57 4.68
C THR A 13 2.04 6.03 5.72
N GLN A 14 2.29 5.70 6.99
CA GLN A 14 1.29 5.89 8.03
C GLN A 14 1.50 7.17 8.84
N SER A 15 2.71 7.74 8.78
CA SER A 15 3.09 8.95 9.51
C SER A 15 4.05 9.79 8.67
N PRO A 16 4.18 11.11 8.91
CA PRO A 16 5.22 11.94 8.31
C PRO A 16 6.65 11.42 8.60
N GLU A 17 6.88 10.86 9.79
CA GLU A 17 8.15 10.24 10.15
C GLU A 17 8.46 9.04 9.25
N SER A 18 7.44 8.26 8.89
CA SER A 18 7.62 7.14 7.96
C SER A 18 7.85 7.59 6.52
N VAL A 19 7.39 8.79 6.14
CA VAL A 19 7.72 9.43 4.85
C VAL A 19 9.18 9.87 4.82
N ILE A 20 9.69 10.41 5.93
CA ILE A 20 11.06 10.92 6.05
C ILE A 20 12.05 9.78 6.15
N TYR A 21 11.88 8.95 7.19
CA TYR A 21 12.91 8.00 7.59
C TYR A 21 12.82 6.66 6.85
N LEU A 22 11.61 6.27 6.40
CA LEU A 22 11.38 5.01 5.68
C LEU A 22 11.75 3.72 6.47
N SER A 23 12.27 3.86 7.70
CA SER A 23 12.74 2.79 8.58
C SER A 23 12.16 2.98 9.98
N ARG A 24 11.01 2.34 10.26
CA ARG A 24 10.24 2.57 11.50
C ARG A 24 9.94 1.32 12.32
N ASN A 25 10.43 0.13 11.90
CA ASN A 25 10.09 -1.13 12.58
C ASN A 25 10.61 -1.22 14.03
N ALA A 26 11.54 -0.35 14.45
CA ALA A 26 11.96 -0.22 15.84
C ALA A 26 11.55 1.13 16.47
N SER A 27 10.53 1.80 15.90
CA SER A 27 10.02 3.07 16.45
C SER A 27 9.58 2.90 17.90
N THR A 28 9.84 3.93 18.69
CA THR A 28 9.29 4.14 20.04
C THR A 28 8.60 5.50 20.14
N ASP A 29 8.32 6.13 19.00
CA ASP A 29 7.50 7.33 18.87
C ASP A 29 6.02 6.94 18.73
N ILE A 30 5.12 7.91 18.56
CA ILE A 30 3.67 7.64 18.48
C ILE A 30 3.29 6.73 17.31
N ASP A 31 4.02 6.74 16.20
CA ASP A 31 3.78 5.85 15.06
C ASP A 31 4.17 4.37 15.33
N ALA A 32 4.83 4.11 16.48
CA ALA A 32 5.01 2.75 16.98
C ALA A 32 3.67 2.00 17.14
N VAL A 33 2.57 2.71 17.34
CA VAL A 33 1.21 2.13 17.33
C VAL A 33 1.00 1.24 16.11
N TYR A 34 1.52 1.63 14.95
CA TYR A 34 1.47 0.84 13.73
C TYR A 34 2.73 -0.02 13.51
N PHE A 35 3.94 0.60 13.60
CA PHE A 35 5.17 -0.06 13.17
C PHE A 35 5.78 -1.01 14.21
N ASN A 36 5.61 -0.72 15.49
CA ASN A 36 6.18 -1.47 16.61
C ASN A 36 5.30 -1.33 17.85
N PRO A 37 4.12 -1.97 17.92
CA PRO A 37 3.20 -1.80 19.04
C PRO A 37 3.82 -2.03 20.42
N ALA A 38 4.81 -2.93 20.54
CA ALA A 38 5.54 -3.12 21.78
C ALA A 38 6.38 -1.90 22.19
N GLY A 39 6.86 -1.14 21.19
CA GLY A 39 7.62 0.10 21.42
C GLY A 39 6.81 1.20 22.09
N THR A 40 5.47 1.16 22.04
CA THR A 40 4.63 2.14 22.73
C THR A 40 4.78 2.07 24.25
N ALA A 41 5.14 0.91 24.81
CA ALA A 41 5.39 0.77 26.23
C ALA A 41 6.71 1.44 26.70
N PHE A 42 7.55 1.85 25.77
CA PHE A 42 8.77 2.62 26.01
C PHE A 42 8.60 4.14 25.84
N MET A 43 7.40 4.59 25.44
CA MET A 43 7.10 6.02 25.36
C MET A 43 7.05 6.65 26.76
N LYS A 44 7.18 7.96 26.82
CA LYS A 44 6.96 8.76 28.02
C LYS A 44 5.60 8.44 28.64
N GLU A 45 5.48 8.46 29.97
CA GLU A 45 4.18 8.38 30.61
C GLU A 45 3.28 9.53 30.21
N GLY A 46 1.97 9.27 30.16
CA GLY A 46 0.97 10.23 29.78
C GLY A 46 0.14 9.80 28.59
N MET A 47 -0.64 10.74 28.09
CA MET A 47 -1.45 10.55 26.89
C MET A 47 -0.81 11.25 25.72
N HIS A 48 -0.69 10.55 24.62
CA HIS A 48 -0.11 11.04 23.36
C HIS A 48 -1.16 11.04 22.28
N LEU A 49 -1.28 12.15 21.55
CA LEU A 49 -2.16 12.28 20.39
C LEU A 49 -1.33 12.75 19.20
N TYR A 50 -1.63 12.21 18.02
CA TYR A 50 -0.96 12.60 16.79
C TYR A 50 -1.97 12.59 15.64
N LEU A 51 -2.06 13.70 14.93
CA LEU A 51 -2.85 13.85 13.73
C LEU A 51 -1.90 14.12 12.57
N ALA A 52 -2.07 13.39 11.48
CA ALA A 52 -1.26 13.58 10.30
C ALA A 52 -2.09 13.46 9.03
N ASP A 53 -1.58 14.05 7.96
CA ASP A 53 -2.12 13.93 6.61
C ASP A 53 -0.98 13.78 5.59
N GLN A 54 -1.23 12.97 4.56
CA GLN A 54 -0.31 12.72 3.47
C GLN A 54 -1.00 12.97 2.13
N ALA A 55 -0.34 13.68 1.23
CA ALA A 55 -0.72 13.75 -0.18
C ALA A 55 0.21 12.85 -1.00
N LEU A 56 -0.36 12.17 -2.01
CA LEU A 56 0.34 11.24 -2.88
C LEU A 56 0.04 11.54 -4.34
N TYR A 57 1.08 11.57 -5.17
CA TYR A 57 0.98 11.70 -6.63
C TYR A 57 1.91 10.71 -7.33
N MET A 58 1.38 9.88 -8.23
CA MET A 58 2.15 8.90 -9.00
C MET A 58 1.73 8.94 -10.47
N PRO A 59 2.49 9.59 -11.33
CA PRO A 59 2.35 9.44 -12.78
C PRO A 59 2.77 8.03 -13.21
N VAL A 60 1.98 7.48 -14.14
CA VAL A 60 2.11 6.11 -14.65
C VAL A 60 2.18 6.17 -16.17
N SER A 61 3.07 5.42 -16.78
CA SER A 61 3.15 5.26 -18.24
C SER A 61 3.19 3.78 -18.60
N LEU A 62 2.37 3.41 -19.58
CA LEU A 62 2.31 2.09 -20.18
C LEU A 62 2.60 2.21 -21.67
N THR A 63 3.81 1.80 -22.11
CA THR A 63 4.15 1.74 -23.54
C THR A 63 3.76 0.37 -24.07
N ALA A 64 2.78 0.31 -24.97
CA ALA A 64 2.27 -0.93 -25.56
C ALA A 64 2.21 -0.86 -27.08
N THR A 65 2.22 -2.02 -27.77
CA THR A 65 1.97 -2.07 -29.20
C THR A 65 0.47 -1.93 -29.45
N ASP A 66 0.09 -0.93 -30.25
CA ASP A 66 -1.29 -0.77 -30.69
C ASP A 66 -1.61 -1.82 -31.76
N VAL A 67 -2.06 -2.99 -31.31
CA VAL A 67 -2.37 -4.14 -32.18
C VAL A 67 -3.67 -3.97 -32.96
N VAL A 68 -4.48 -2.99 -32.58
CA VAL A 68 -5.83 -2.80 -33.18
C VAL A 68 -5.78 -1.84 -34.37
N LYS A 69 -4.94 -0.80 -34.31
CA LYS A 69 -4.95 0.28 -35.32
C LYS A 69 -3.77 0.26 -36.24
N THR A 70 -2.57 0.28 -35.69
CA THR A 70 -1.38 0.67 -36.43
C THR A 70 -0.25 -0.32 -36.33
N ASN A 71 -0.34 -1.27 -35.42
CA ASN A 71 0.76 -2.16 -35.01
C ASN A 71 2.05 -1.39 -34.64
N THR A 72 1.89 -0.15 -34.18
CA THR A 72 2.97 0.73 -33.70
C THR A 72 2.93 0.85 -32.20
N LYS A 73 4.03 1.32 -31.61
CA LYS A 73 4.07 1.62 -30.17
C LYS A 73 3.22 2.85 -29.87
N ARG A 74 2.45 2.76 -28.79
CA ARG A 74 1.66 3.84 -28.21
C ARG A 74 1.94 3.93 -26.72
N ASP A 75 2.05 5.14 -26.21
CA ASP A 75 2.13 5.43 -24.79
C ASP A 75 0.73 5.75 -24.25
N TYR A 76 0.36 5.06 -23.18
CA TYR A 76 -0.86 5.29 -22.41
C TYR A 76 -0.44 5.91 -21.08
N GLU A 77 -0.87 7.13 -20.87
CA GLU A 77 -0.52 7.84 -19.65
C GLU A 77 -1.67 7.82 -18.64
N GLY A 78 -1.30 7.65 -17.40
CA GLY A 78 -2.22 7.68 -16.27
C GLY A 78 -1.58 8.32 -15.06
N LYS A 79 -2.39 8.50 -14.05
CA LYS A 79 -1.94 9.00 -12.76
C LYS A 79 -2.70 8.34 -11.63
N GLN A 80 -2.02 8.16 -10.50
CA GLN A 80 -2.65 7.86 -9.22
C GLN A 80 -2.51 9.11 -8.34
N PHE A 81 -3.59 9.52 -7.72
CA PHE A 81 -3.62 10.72 -6.92
C PHE A 81 -4.51 10.53 -5.68
N ALA A 82 -3.94 10.83 -4.53
CA ALA A 82 -4.65 10.95 -3.27
C ALA A 82 -4.27 12.30 -2.65
N PRO A 83 -5.15 13.30 -2.67
CA PRO A 83 -4.84 14.63 -2.14
C PRO A 83 -4.74 14.66 -0.62
N SER A 84 -5.34 13.68 0.06
CA SER A 84 -5.36 13.57 1.52
C SER A 84 -5.48 12.10 1.91
N ILE A 85 -4.61 11.67 2.79
CA ILE A 85 -4.59 10.35 3.44
C ILE A 85 -4.42 10.62 4.94
N PRO A 86 -5.51 10.91 5.65
CA PRO A 86 -5.44 11.25 7.07
C PRO A 86 -5.10 10.04 7.92
N SER A 87 -4.34 10.26 8.97
CA SER A 87 -4.05 9.28 10.01
C SER A 87 -4.16 9.90 11.40
N LEU A 88 -4.69 9.13 12.34
CA LEU A 88 -4.83 9.50 13.73
C LEU A 88 -4.20 8.42 14.59
N PHE A 89 -3.35 8.83 15.55
CA PHE A 89 -2.76 7.96 16.53
C PHE A 89 -3.06 8.47 17.94
N ALA A 90 -3.26 7.55 18.86
CA ALA A 90 -3.38 7.82 20.28
C ALA A 90 -2.67 6.71 21.08
N ALA A 91 -1.98 7.09 22.15
CA ALA A 91 -1.39 6.15 23.09
C ALA A 91 -1.50 6.70 24.51
N TYR A 92 -1.76 5.80 25.45
CA TYR A 92 -1.72 6.10 26.86
C TYR A 92 -0.75 5.12 27.52
N ASN A 93 0.31 5.66 28.13
CA ASN A 93 1.34 4.89 28.83
C ASN A 93 1.36 5.27 30.30
N ARG A 94 1.40 4.25 31.18
CA ARG A 94 1.51 4.44 32.61
C ARG A 94 2.27 3.31 33.29
N GLU A 95 2.90 3.62 34.39
CA GLU A 95 3.44 2.60 35.30
C GLU A 95 2.34 1.68 35.83
N LEU A 96 2.56 0.39 35.79
CA LEU A 96 1.69 -0.63 36.33
C LEU A 96 2.51 -1.79 36.91
N GLY A 97 2.55 -1.90 38.20
CA GLY A 97 3.34 -2.92 38.93
C GLY A 97 4.85 -2.66 38.74
N SER A 98 5.59 -3.58 38.17
CA SER A 98 7.04 -3.49 37.90
C SER A 98 7.39 -3.07 36.47
N GLY A 99 6.44 -2.58 35.71
CA GLY A 99 6.64 -2.20 34.35
C GLY A 99 5.62 -1.18 33.87
N HIS A 100 5.62 -0.88 32.57
CA HIS A 100 4.70 0.05 31.94
C HIS A 100 3.65 -0.68 31.10
N LEU A 101 2.39 -0.28 31.28
CA LEU A 101 1.27 -0.65 30.42
C LEU A 101 1.01 0.48 29.43
N ALA A 102 1.07 0.16 28.14
CA ALA A 102 0.61 1.07 27.09
C ALA A 102 -0.64 0.51 26.42
N LEU A 103 -1.68 1.35 26.33
CA LEU A 103 -2.86 1.13 25.49
C LEU A 103 -2.80 2.10 24.34
N SER A 104 -2.90 1.61 23.12
CA SER A 104 -2.75 2.47 21.96
C SER A 104 -3.74 2.12 20.86
N GLY A 105 -4.05 3.11 20.01
CA GLY A 105 -4.93 2.94 18.87
C GLY A 105 -4.56 3.92 17.76
N ALA A 106 -4.98 3.56 16.55
CA ALA A 106 -4.83 4.42 15.39
C ALA A 106 -6.00 4.21 14.42
N PHE A 107 -6.31 5.22 13.61
CA PHE A 107 -7.16 5.10 12.44
C PHE A 107 -6.32 5.41 11.21
N LEU A 108 -6.17 4.43 10.31
CA LEU A 108 -5.16 4.41 9.27
C LEU A 108 -5.70 3.91 7.95
N MET A 109 -5.01 4.26 6.87
CA MET A 109 -5.15 3.60 5.58
C MET A 109 -4.07 2.50 5.47
N PHE A 110 -4.47 1.24 5.55
CA PHE A 110 -3.57 0.08 5.52
C PHE A 110 -3.07 -0.27 4.13
N GLY A 111 -3.69 0.27 3.09
CA GLY A 111 -3.32 0.03 1.71
C GLY A 111 -4.24 0.75 0.74
N GLY A 112 -3.88 0.66 -0.53
CA GLY A 112 -4.55 1.42 -1.59
C GLY A 112 -3.72 2.63 -1.99
N GLY A 113 -3.98 3.18 -3.17
CA GLY A 113 -3.18 4.28 -3.74
C GLY A 113 -4.02 5.48 -4.18
N GLY A 114 -5.20 5.64 -3.61
CA GLY A 114 -6.12 6.70 -4.06
C GLY A 114 -6.80 6.37 -5.38
N ALA A 115 -7.10 7.39 -6.19
CA ALA A 115 -7.73 7.27 -7.50
C ALA A 115 -6.68 7.13 -8.60
N GLY A 116 -6.74 6.01 -9.34
CA GLY A 116 -6.02 5.81 -10.58
C GLY A 116 -6.87 6.24 -11.76
N LYS A 117 -6.30 7.02 -12.70
CA LYS A 117 -7.03 7.56 -13.85
C LYS A 117 -6.21 7.47 -15.12
N PHE A 118 -6.83 6.94 -16.18
CA PHE A 118 -6.30 6.84 -17.54
C PHE A 118 -7.31 7.49 -18.50
N ASP A 119 -7.17 8.79 -18.74
CA ASP A 119 -8.09 9.57 -19.57
C ASP A 119 -7.96 9.26 -21.06
N GLU A 120 -6.78 8.76 -21.49
CA GLU A 120 -6.50 8.35 -22.86
C GLU A 120 -6.61 6.83 -23.07
N GLY A 121 -7.17 6.15 -22.05
CA GLY A 121 -7.39 4.71 -22.07
C GLY A 121 -6.20 3.86 -21.63
N ILE A 122 -6.37 2.57 -21.79
CA ILE A 122 -5.35 1.56 -21.55
C ILE A 122 -5.54 0.43 -22.57
N GLN A 123 -4.45 -0.10 -23.10
CA GLN A 123 -4.46 -1.05 -24.21
C GLN A 123 -5.49 -2.19 -24.02
N MET A 124 -5.55 -2.78 -22.82
CA MET A 124 -6.44 -3.91 -22.57
C MET A 124 -7.94 -3.56 -22.72
N PHE A 125 -8.34 -2.33 -22.43
CA PHE A 125 -9.72 -1.88 -22.59
C PHE A 125 -9.98 -1.38 -24.01
N ASP A 126 -9.00 -0.79 -24.67
CA ASP A 126 -9.11 -0.46 -26.10
C ASP A 126 -9.38 -1.73 -26.95
N VAL A 127 -8.73 -2.85 -26.59
CA VAL A 127 -8.98 -4.15 -27.23
C VAL A 127 -10.39 -4.66 -26.95
N MET A 128 -10.93 -4.43 -25.73
CA MET A 128 -12.34 -4.77 -25.41
C MET A 128 -13.34 -3.93 -26.22
N ALA A 129 -13.02 -2.68 -26.53
CA ALA A 129 -13.83 -1.82 -27.37
C ALA A 129 -13.80 -2.23 -28.85
N TYR A 130 -12.82 -3.05 -29.26
CA TYR A 130 -12.70 -3.52 -30.63
C TYR A 130 -13.74 -4.60 -30.94
N HIS A 131 -14.51 -4.35 -31.99
CA HIS A 131 -15.40 -5.37 -32.55
C HIS A 131 -15.06 -5.54 -34.04
N PRO A 132 -14.82 -6.77 -34.52
CA PRO A 132 -14.40 -7.02 -35.91
C PRO A 132 -15.36 -6.48 -36.98
N MET A 133 -16.65 -6.34 -36.65
CA MET A 133 -17.67 -5.81 -37.57
C MET A 133 -17.87 -4.29 -37.45
N MET A 134 -17.29 -3.63 -36.45
CA MET A 134 -17.30 -2.18 -36.33
C MET A 134 -15.99 -1.64 -36.90
N GLN A 135 -16.03 -1.10 -38.11
CA GLN A 135 -14.92 -0.40 -38.71
C GLN A 135 -14.66 0.93 -37.99
N GLY A 136 -14.04 0.85 -36.83
CA GLY A 136 -13.80 2.02 -36.00
C GLY A 136 -12.49 1.97 -35.24
N THR A 137 -12.04 3.14 -34.82
CA THR A 137 -10.89 3.29 -33.94
C THR A 137 -11.34 3.09 -32.48
N PRO A 138 -11.01 1.96 -31.81
CA PRO A 138 -11.39 1.76 -30.42
C PRO A 138 -10.57 2.66 -29.49
N SER A 139 -11.18 3.12 -28.44
CA SER A 139 -10.53 3.81 -27.33
C SER A 139 -11.33 3.59 -26.05
N SER A 140 -10.69 3.83 -24.91
CA SER A 140 -11.31 3.69 -23.61
C SER A 140 -10.93 4.85 -22.71
N LYS A 141 -11.70 5.04 -21.63
CA LYS A 141 -11.28 5.78 -20.45
C LYS A 141 -11.50 4.89 -19.24
N PHE A 142 -10.57 4.93 -18.32
CA PHE A 142 -10.64 4.10 -17.12
C PHE A 142 -10.23 4.89 -15.89
N SER A 143 -11.03 4.75 -14.84
CA SER A 143 -10.65 5.19 -13.50
C SER A 143 -11.02 4.15 -12.45
N ALA A 144 -10.20 4.06 -11.42
CA ALA A 144 -10.44 3.16 -10.30
C ALA A 144 -9.93 3.77 -9.00
N THR A 145 -10.67 3.54 -7.93
CA THR A 145 -10.28 3.93 -6.58
C THR A 145 -10.22 2.71 -5.70
N ARG A 146 -9.22 2.65 -4.81
CA ARG A 146 -9.10 1.57 -3.82
C ARG A 146 -8.55 2.14 -2.53
N PHE A 147 -9.27 1.88 -1.42
CA PHE A 147 -8.88 2.21 -0.07
C PHE A 147 -9.11 1.01 0.86
N PHE A 148 -8.16 0.78 1.75
CA PHE A 148 -8.24 -0.21 2.82
C PHE A 148 -7.92 0.50 4.12
N LEU A 149 -8.93 0.82 4.89
CA LEU A 149 -8.79 1.71 6.06
C LEU A 149 -9.51 1.13 7.28
N GLY A 150 -9.14 1.63 8.43
CA GLY A 150 -9.84 1.27 9.67
C GLY A 150 -9.02 1.47 10.93
N PRO A 151 -9.58 1.11 12.09
CA PRO A 151 -8.91 1.22 13.36
C PRO A 151 -7.97 0.05 13.63
N GLN A 152 -6.90 0.36 14.36
CA GLN A 152 -6.02 -0.60 15.04
C GLN A 152 -6.00 -0.28 16.53
N PHE A 153 -5.99 -1.31 17.37
CA PHE A 153 -5.87 -1.20 18.83
C PHE A 153 -4.80 -2.16 19.32
N ASN A 154 -3.99 -1.72 20.28
CA ASN A 154 -2.94 -2.54 20.86
C ASN A 154 -2.90 -2.37 22.39
N ALA A 155 -2.42 -3.43 23.03
CA ALA A 155 -2.01 -3.40 24.43
C ALA A 155 -0.56 -3.92 24.51
N ALA A 156 0.31 -3.17 25.15
CA ALA A 156 1.71 -3.50 25.35
C ALA A 156 2.08 -3.43 26.84
N TYR A 157 3.03 -4.28 27.24
CA TYR A 157 3.54 -4.28 28.62
C TYR A 157 5.06 -4.55 28.63
N THR A 158 5.77 -3.83 29.51
CA THR A 158 7.22 -4.03 29.71
C THR A 158 7.49 -5.04 30.83
N PHE A 159 8.59 -5.76 30.68
CA PHE A 159 9.12 -6.76 31.62
C PHE A 159 10.63 -6.57 31.79
N LEU A 160 11.24 -7.30 32.74
CA LEU A 160 12.68 -7.37 32.95
C LEU A 160 13.32 -5.97 33.13
N ASP A 161 12.84 -5.23 34.11
CA ASP A 161 13.28 -3.86 34.38
C ASP A 161 13.18 -2.98 33.11
N GLU A 162 12.04 -3.08 32.40
CA GLU A 162 11.71 -2.33 31.20
C GLU A 162 12.61 -2.59 29.97
N ARG A 163 13.35 -3.72 29.99
CA ARG A 163 14.22 -4.07 28.87
C ARG A 163 13.53 -4.87 27.79
N LEU A 164 12.38 -5.44 28.06
CA LEU A 164 11.58 -6.22 27.13
C LEU A 164 10.15 -5.75 27.14
N ALA A 165 9.55 -5.53 26.00
CA ALA A 165 8.13 -5.24 25.83
C ALA A 165 7.47 -6.26 24.89
N VAL A 166 6.22 -6.61 25.20
CA VAL A 166 5.36 -7.48 24.38
C VAL A 166 4.06 -6.76 24.10
N ALA A 167 3.54 -6.83 22.89
CA ALA A 167 2.25 -6.27 22.54
C ALA A 167 1.41 -7.23 21.72
N LEU A 168 0.11 -7.16 21.94
CA LEU A 168 -0.93 -7.76 21.10
C LEU A 168 -1.75 -6.64 20.48
N GLY A 169 -2.05 -6.78 19.18
CA GLY A 169 -2.84 -5.82 18.43
C GLY A 169 -3.94 -6.49 17.60
N TYR A 170 -5.01 -5.76 17.43
CA TYR A 170 -6.13 -6.10 16.57
C TYR A 170 -6.38 -4.96 15.59
N ARG A 171 -6.71 -5.31 14.33
CA ARG A 171 -6.97 -4.38 13.23
C ARG A 171 -8.28 -4.76 12.54
N PHE A 172 -9.17 -3.80 12.39
CA PHE A 172 -10.30 -3.92 11.48
C PHE A 172 -9.98 -3.22 10.17
N ILE A 173 -10.24 -3.87 9.05
CA ILE A 173 -9.97 -3.34 7.71
C ILE A 173 -11.29 -3.27 6.94
N TYR A 174 -11.69 -2.07 6.58
CA TYR A 174 -12.76 -1.83 5.64
C TYR A 174 -12.15 -1.56 4.26
N GLY A 175 -12.54 -2.37 3.28
CA GLY A 175 -12.18 -2.19 1.88
C GLY A 175 -13.28 -1.46 1.14
N TYR A 176 -12.89 -0.41 0.41
CA TYR A 176 -13.74 0.34 -0.50
C TYR A 176 -13.05 0.51 -1.85
N GLY A 177 -13.81 0.38 -2.93
CA GLY A 177 -13.28 0.61 -4.26
C GLY A 177 -14.34 0.96 -5.26
N THR A 178 -13.96 1.71 -6.29
CA THR A 178 -14.80 2.01 -7.45
C THR A 178 -14.05 1.67 -8.72
N ASP A 179 -14.78 1.26 -9.76
CA ASP A 179 -14.28 1.15 -11.13
C ASP A 179 -15.25 1.90 -12.03
N HIS A 180 -14.73 2.71 -12.93
CA HIS A 180 -15.49 3.36 -14.00
C HIS A 180 -14.74 3.15 -15.31
N LEU A 181 -15.44 2.63 -16.32
CA LEU A 181 -14.90 2.35 -17.64
C LEU A 181 -15.86 2.84 -18.71
N GLU A 182 -15.33 3.60 -19.65
CA GLU A 182 -16.02 4.02 -20.87
C GLU A 182 -15.31 3.42 -22.10
N LEU A 183 -16.09 2.84 -23.01
CA LEU A 183 -15.62 2.23 -24.25
C LEU A 183 -16.14 3.03 -25.45
N TYR A 184 -15.25 3.38 -26.37
CA TYR A 184 -15.55 4.23 -27.51
C TYR A 184 -15.17 3.55 -28.83
N SER A 185 -15.88 3.92 -29.90
CA SER A 185 -15.48 3.65 -31.27
C SER A 185 -15.58 4.94 -32.09
N ASN A 186 -14.52 5.31 -32.82
CA ASN A 186 -14.42 6.57 -33.58
C ASN A 186 -14.74 7.83 -32.72
N GLY A 187 -14.39 7.83 -31.47
CA GLY A 187 -14.67 8.94 -30.53
C GLY A 187 -16.11 9.01 -30.01
N ALA A 188 -17.01 8.14 -30.45
CA ALA A 188 -18.35 8.02 -29.95
C ALA A 188 -18.45 6.90 -28.92
N LEU A 189 -19.15 7.15 -27.80
CA LEU A 189 -19.44 6.12 -26.80
C LEU A 189 -20.22 4.99 -27.45
N LEU A 190 -19.82 3.75 -27.15
CA LEU A 190 -20.52 2.56 -27.68
C LEU A 190 -21.92 2.47 -27.10
N THR A 191 -22.94 2.49 -27.95
CA THR A 191 -24.35 2.36 -27.58
C THR A 191 -25.01 1.20 -28.31
N PRO A 192 -25.80 0.35 -27.60
CA PRO A 192 -25.98 0.34 -26.15
C PRO A 192 -24.74 -0.24 -25.45
N GLY A 193 -24.40 0.30 -24.28
CA GLY A 193 -23.52 -0.37 -23.32
C GLY A 193 -22.02 -0.07 -23.43
N GLY A 194 -21.60 1.16 -23.64
CA GLY A 194 -20.18 1.56 -23.57
C GLY A 194 -19.71 1.91 -22.16
N GLU A 195 -20.57 1.89 -21.16
CA GLU A 195 -20.24 2.28 -19.80
C GLU A 195 -20.31 1.11 -18.83
N TYR A 196 -19.42 1.10 -17.87
CA TYR A 196 -19.41 0.17 -16.74
C TYR A 196 -19.02 0.91 -15.49
N ASP A 197 -19.84 0.76 -14.46
CA ASP A 197 -19.60 1.30 -13.12
C ASP A 197 -19.68 0.17 -12.09
N SER A 198 -18.78 0.21 -11.11
CA SER A 198 -18.92 -0.64 -9.94
C SER A 198 -18.43 0.03 -8.67
N THR A 199 -19.14 -0.23 -7.58
CA THR A 199 -18.68 0.03 -6.22
C THR A 199 -18.44 -1.30 -5.52
N ARG A 200 -17.31 -1.41 -4.83
CA ARG A 200 -16.94 -2.65 -4.13
C ARG A 200 -16.66 -2.36 -2.68
N THR A 201 -17.24 -3.19 -1.82
CA THR A 201 -17.00 -3.10 -0.38
C THR A 201 -16.68 -4.46 0.20
N GLY A 202 -15.92 -4.45 1.30
CA GLY A 202 -15.56 -5.67 2.01
C GLY A 202 -14.91 -5.35 3.35
N GLN A 203 -14.69 -6.40 4.15
CA GLN A 203 -14.06 -6.26 5.46
C GLN A 203 -13.14 -7.43 5.77
N ALA A 204 -12.10 -7.15 6.56
CA ALA A 204 -11.17 -8.14 7.06
C ALA A 204 -10.69 -7.78 8.47
N HIS A 205 -10.06 -8.74 9.13
CA HIS A 205 -9.50 -8.59 10.46
C HIS A 205 -8.00 -8.88 10.41
N GLY A 206 -7.21 -8.10 11.14
CA GLY A 206 -5.78 -8.28 11.30
C GLY A 206 -5.42 -8.52 12.76
N PHE A 207 -4.38 -9.32 12.98
CA PHE A 207 -3.81 -9.62 14.29
C PHE A 207 -2.32 -9.33 14.25
N VAL A 208 -1.84 -8.66 15.29
CA VAL A 208 -0.46 -8.22 15.41
C VAL A 208 0.13 -8.75 16.69
N LEU A 209 1.31 -9.35 16.60
CA LEU A 209 2.16 -9.69 17.75
C LEU A 209 3.46 -8.89 17.58
N SER A 210 3.85 -8.15 18.63
CA SER A 210 5.08 -7.36 18.60
C SER A 210 5.90 -7.60 19.85
N LEU A 211 7.21 -7.65 19.67
CA LEU A 211 8.24 -7.75 20.70
C LEU A 211 9.22 -6.60 20.48
N ALA A 212 9.63 -5.94 21.55
CA ALA A 212 10.68 -4.95 21.52
C ALA A 212 11.61 -5.13 22.70
N ALA A 213 12.92 -4.96 22.48
CA ALA A 213 13.94 -5.11 23.51
C ALA A 213 14.90 -3.94 23.49
N ARG A 214 15.31 -3.51 24.70
CA ARG A 214 16.38 -2.52 24.96
C ARG A 214 17.52 -3.18 25.71
N PRO A 215 18.39 -3.96 25.01
CA PRO A 215 19.53 -4.61 25.65
C PRO A 215 20.54 -3.59 26.18
N LEU A 216 20.61 -2.42 25.55
CA LEU A 216 21.37 -1.23 25.97
C LEU A 216 20.42 -0.03 25.94
N SER A 217 20.72 1.01 26.69
CA SER A 217 19.94 2.27 26.72
C SER A 217 19.82 2.91 25.32
N GLU A 218 20.87 2.76 24.51
CA GLU A 218 20.98 3.33 23.18
C GLU A 218 20.44 2.42 22.06
N LEU A 219 20.14 1.13 22.36
CA LEU A 219 19.77 0.17 21.34
C LEU A 219 18.34 -0.37 21.56
N THR A 220 17.46 -0.15 20.60
CA THR A 220 16.15 -0.79 20.52
C THR A 220 16.14 -1.80 19.38
N LEU A 221 15.73 -3.03 19.68
CA LEU A 221 15.48 -4.10 18.71
C LEU A 221 13.99 -4.42 18.72
N ALA A 222 13.42 -4.73 17.56
CA ALA A 222 12.00 -5.08 17.46
C ALA A 222 11.75 -6.21 16.47
N LEU A 223 10.72 -7.00 16.79
CA LEU A 223 10.18 -8.05 15.94
C LEU A 223 8.66 -7.93 15.96
N ARG A 224 8.04 -7.87 14.79
CA ARG A 224 6.58 -7.83 14.65
C ARG A 224 6.13 -8.86 13.63
N GLY A 225 5.09 -9.60 13.95
CA GLY A 225 4.38 -10.50 13.04
C GLY A 225 2.94 -10.02 12.85
N GLU A 226 2.44 -10.12 11.62
CA GLU A 226 1.06 -9.79 11.26
C GLU A 226 0.40 -10.92 10.48
N TYR A 227 -0.88 -11.13 10.76
CA TYR A 227 -1.75 -12.02 9.99
C TYR A 227 -3.08 -11.32 9.72
N HIS A 228 -3.62 -11.51 8.52
CA HIS A 228 -4.90 -10.94 8.13
C HIS A 228 -5.84 -12.03 7.62
N THR A 229 -7.13 -11.90 7.96
CA THR A 229 -8.17 -12.74 7.38
C THR A 229 -8.43 -12.36 5.93
N GLN A 230 -9.19 -13.18 5.23
CA GLN A 230 -9.58 -12.90 3.87
C GLN A 230 -10.53 -11.70 3.80
N LEU A 231 -10.27 -10.81 2.84
CA LEU A 231 -11.11 -9.69 2.44
C LEU A 231 -11.90 -10.08 1.20
N ASN A 232 -13.21 -10.14 1.31
CA ASN A 232 -14.11 -10.37 0.20
C ASN A 232 -14.70 -9.03 -0.25
N MET A 233 -14.31 -8.56 -1.45
CA MET A 233 -14.82 -7.33 -2.02
C MET A 233 -15.98 -7.66 -2.97
N THR A 234 -17.21 -7.37 -2.52
CA THR A 234 -18.44 -7.61 -3.31
C THR A 234 -18.74 -6.38 -4.15
N ALA A 235 -19.08 -6.59 -5.42
CA ALA A 235 -19.45 -5.56 -6.37
C ALA A 235 -20.94 -5.26 -6.32
N ASP A 236 -21.28 -3.97 -6.35
CA ASP A 236 -22.52 -3.40 -6.84
C ASP A 236 -22.18 -2.81 -8.21
N ALA A 237 -22.67 -3.43 -9.30
CA ALA A 237 -22.18 -3.14 -10.65
C ALA A 237 -23.33 -2.93 -11.65
N THR A 238 -23.19 -1.88 -12.44
CA THR A 238 -24.09 -1.50 -13.52
C THR A 238 -23.36 -1.37 -14.84
N GLY A 239 -24.08 -1.34 -15.96
CA GLY A 239 -23.52 -1.02 -17.27
C GLY A 239 -23.30 -2.23 -18.18
N ASP A 240 -22.24 -2.18 -18.99
CA ASP A 240 -22.02 -3.03 -20.16
C ASP A 240 -21.93 -4.53 -19.83
N GLU A 241 -22.83 -5.31 -20.43
CA GLU A 241 -22.87 -6.77 -20.28
C GLU A 241 -21.62 -7.47 -20.87
N ARG A 242 -20.92 -6.85 -21.81
CA ARG A 242 -19.65 -7.39 -22.33
C ARG A 242 -18.59 -7.35 -21.25
N VAL A 243 -18.51 -6.24 -20.48
CA VAL A 243 -17.57 -6.09 -19.36
C VAL A 243 -17.95 -7.07 -18.24
N LYS A 244 -19.24 -7.16 -17.89
CA LYS A 244 -19.73 -8.09 -16.89
C LYS A 244 -19.51 -9.55 -17.28
N GLY A 245 -19.63 -9.86 -18.57
CA GLY A 245 -19.46 -11.23 -19.11
C GLY A 245 -18.01 -11.67 -19.22
N VAL A 246 -17.04 -10.75 -19.16
CA VAL A 246 -15.61 -11.09 -19.23
C VAL A 246 -15.18 -11.92 -18.02
N ASP A 247 -15.73 -11.62 -16.87
CA ASP A 247 -15.39 -12.31 -15.63
C ASP A 247 -16.50 -12.13 -14.59
N PRO A 248 -16.93 -13.20 -13.91
CA PRO A 248 -17.99 -13.12 -12.91
C PRO A 248 -17.79 -12.09 -11.81
N SER A 249 -16.55 -11.66 -11.55
CA SER A 249 -16.29 -10.61 -10.57
C SER A 249 -16.70 -9.22 -11.02
N PHE A 250 -16.92 -8.99 -12.31
CA PHE A 250 -17.47 -7.74 -12.84
C PHE A 250 -19.00 -7.71 -12.83
N ALA A 251 -19.65 -8.86 -12.69
CA ALA A 251 -21.09 -8.92 -12.54
C ALA A 251 -21.55 -8.27 -11.24
N ASP A 252 -22.80 -7.84 -11.20
CA ASP A 252 -23.43 -7.44 -9.96
C ASP A 252 -23.45 -8.59 -8.95
N GLY A 253 -23.12 -8.30 -7.68
CA GLY A 253 -22.88 -9.32 -6.64
C GLY A 253 -21.57 -10.09 -6.81
N GLY A 254 -20.76 -9.81 -7.83
CA GLY A 254 -19.48 -10.47 -8.08
C GLY A 254 -18.47 -10.21 -6.97
N VAL A 255 -17.69 -11.22 -6.57
CA VAL A 255 -16.77 -11.15 -5.43
C VAL A 255 -15.33 -11.30 -5.87
N ILE A 256 -14.49 -10.33 -5.49
CA ILE A 256 -13.03 -10.45 -5.52
C ILE A 256 -12.56 -10.81 -4.12
N LYS A 257 -11.87 -11.94 -4.00
CA LYS A 257 -11.31 -12.40 -2.73
C LYS A 257 -9.85 -12.00 -2.66
N MET A 258 -9.48 -11.29 -1.59
CA MET A 258 -8.15 -10.76 -1.35
C MET A 258 -7.70 -11.13 0.06
N GLN A 259 -6.40 -11.17 0.27
CA GLN A 259 -5.83 -11.33 1.58
C GLN A 259 -4.51 -10.52 1.63
N PHE A 260 -4.38 -9.65 2.61
CA PHE A 260 -3.08 -9.04 2.89
C PHE A 260 -2.11 -10.15 3.32
N PRO A 261 -0.92 -10.26 2.71
CA PRO A 261 0.03 -11.29 3.08
C PRO A 261 0.42 -11.15 4.54
N ALA A 262 0.54 -12.29 5.22
CA ALA A 262 1.19 -12.32 6.51
C ALA A 262 2.64 -11.84 6.36
N ASN A 263 3.15 -11.14 7.36
CA ASN A 263 4.49 -10.58 7.27
C ASN A 263 5.22 -10.65 8.63
N ILE A 264 6.54 -10.61 8.52
CA ILE A 264 7.47 -10.56 9.66
C ILE A 264 8.34 -9.32 9.45
N ASN A 265 8.45 -8.50 10.48
CA ASN A 265 9.13 -7.22 10.45
C ASN A 265 10.20 -7.20 11.54
N LEU A 266 11.42 -6.83 11.16
CA LEU A 266 12.56 -6.64 12.03
C LEU A 266 12.96 -5.17 12.04
N GLY A 267 13.33 -4.66 13.19
CA GLY A 267 13.82 -3.30 13.36
C GLY A 267 14.98 -3.22 14.33
N ALA A 268 15.88 -2.27 14.08
CA ALA A 268 16.92 -1.87 14.99
C ALA A 268 17.04 -0.33 14.96
N ALA A 269 17.13 0.29 16.13
CA ALA A 269 17.37 1.71 16.29
C ALA A 269 18.52 1.90 17.28
N TYR A 270 19.53 2.65 16.89
CA TYR A 270 20.70 2.95 17.71
C TYR A 270 20.88 4.46 17.87
N GLN A 271 20.90 4.94 19.10
CA GLN A 271 21.11 6.35 19.44
C GLN A 271 22.59 6.60 19.71
N TRP A 272 23.22 7.42 18.90
CA TRP A 272 24.61 7.85 19.09
C TRP A 272 24.67 9.35 19.31
N GLY A 273 24.67 9.75 20.59
CA GLY A 273 24.57 11.17 20.95
C GLY A 273 23.28 11.80 20.43
N SER A 274 23.40 12.83 19.59
CA SER A 274 22.25 13.49 18.91
C SER A 274 21.75 12.78 17.67
N THR A 275 22.52 11.80 17.17
CA THR A 275 22.23 11.06 15.94
C THR A 275 21.51 9.76 16.24
N ALA A 276 20.38 9.50 15.58
CA ALA A 276 19.70 8.20 15.56
C ALA A 276 19.93 7.51 14.22
N LEU A 277 20.37 6.25 14.27
CA LEU A 277 20.50 5.36 13.11
C LEU A 277 19.46 4.27 13.21
N THR A 278 18.68 4.05 12.15
CA THR A 278 17.66 3.01 12.16
C THR A 278 17.75 2.10 10.94
N PHE A 279 17.44 0.84 11.17
CA PHE A 279 17.35 -0.22 10.17
C PHE A 279 15.99 -0.90 10.29
N SER A 280 15.36 -1.19 9.16
CA SER A 280 14.17 -2.04 9.10
C SER A 280 14.28 -3.06 7.97
N ALA A 281 13.74 -4.25 8.23
CA ALA A 281 13.55 -5.28 7.22
C ALA A 281 12.17 -5.91 7.42
N SER A 282 11.45 -6.15 6.33
CA SER A 282 10.15 -6.83 6.34
C SER A 282 10.15 -7.95 5.31
N TYR A 283 9.50 -9.06 5.64
CA TYR A 283 9.35 -10.21 4.77
C TYR A 283 7.88 -10.57 4.65
N TYR A 284 7.38 -10.63 3.42
CA TYR A 284 5.97 -10.84 3.08
C TYR A 284 5.76 -12.25 2.53
N LEU A 285 4.88 -13.01 3.15
CA LEU A 285 4.54 -14.37 2.79
C LEU A 285 3.49 -14.40 1.66
N ASN A 286 3.81 -13.81 0.52
CA ASN A 286 2.91 -13.67 -0.63
C ASN A 286 2.37 -15.02 -1.09
N ARG A 287 3.21 -16.07 -1.08
CA ARG A 287 2.85 -17.43 -1.53
C ARG A 287 1.81 -18.11 -0.65
N LEU A 288 1.59 -17.61 0.56
CA LEU A 288 0.58 -18.12 1.50
C LEU A 288 -0.71 -17.29 1.48
N ALA A 289 -0.69 -16.10 0.88
CA ALA A 289 -1.88 -15.26 0.75
C ALA A 289 -2.84 -15.86 -0.27
N ARG A 290 -4.13 -15.73 -0.02
CA ARG A 290 -5.18 -16.26 -0.89
C ARG A 290 -5.80 -15.14 -1.69
N TRP A 291 -5.51 -15.11 -2.99
CA TRP A 291 -6.01 -14.09 -3.91
C TRP A 291 -6.77 -14.71 -5.06
N GLY A 292 -7.70 -13.95 -5.63
CA GLY A 292 -8.36 -14.29 -6.86
C GLY A 292 -9.87 -14.44 -6.70
N ARG A 293 -10.50 -14.86 -7.77
CA ARG A 293 -11.95 -14.90 -7.97
C ARG A 293 -12.52 -16.29 -7.85
N LEU A 294 -11.66 -17.27 -7.91
CA LEU A 294 -11.97 -18.68 -8.11
C LEU A 294 -12.08 -19.44 -6.77
N ASN A 295 -12.23 -20.72 -6.85
CA ASN A 295 -12.25 -21.62 -5.70
C ASN A 295 -10.90 -21.63 -4.96
N ASP A 296 -10.85 -22.20 -3.77
CA ASP A 296 -9.66 -22.17 -2.91
C ASP A 296 -8.42 -22.82 -3.53
N ALA A 297 -8.61 -23.88 -4.35
CA ALA A 297 -7.49 -24.56 -5.00
C ALA A 297 -6.83 -23.66 -6.06
N GLU A 298 -7.63 -22.96 -6.87
CA GLU A 298 -7.12 -22.04 -7.90
C GLU A 298 -6.48 -20.79 -7.29
N ARG A 299 -7.04 -20.26 -6.19
CA ARG A 299 -6.42 -19.16 -5.45
C ARG A 299 -5.06 -19.55 -4.87
N THR A 300 -4.92 -20.75 -4.36
CA THR A 300 -3.64 -21.27 -3.89
C THR A 300 -2.65 -21.40 -5.04
N LYS A 301 -3.11 -21.84 -6.21
CA LYS A 301 -2.29 -21.92 -7.42
C LYS A 301 -1.82 -20.53 -7.88
N ILE A 302 -2.70 -19.53 -7.88
CA ILE A 302 -2.33 -18.15 -8.21
C ILE A 302 -1.31 -17.61 -7.21
N ALA A 303 -1.56 -17.76 -5.90
CA ALA A 303 -0.62 -17.32 -4.87
C ALA A 303 0.77 -17.96 -5.02
N SER A 304 0.84 -19.25 -5.42
CA SER A 304 2.10 -19.94 -5.65
C SER A 304 2.92 -19.41 -6.84
N GLN A 305 2.31 -18.64 -7.73
CA GLN A 305 2.99 -17.98 -8.85
C GLN A 305 3.72 -16.68 -8.44
N TYR A 306 3.44 -16.16 -7.24
CA TYR A 306 4.20 -15.05 -6.66
C TYR A 306 5.43 -15.56 -5.95
N ASP A 307 6.49 -14.76 -5.96
CA ASP A 307 7.56 -14.89 -4.99
C ASP A 307 7.18 -14.17 -3.70
N ASN A 308 7.80 -14.58 -2.60
CA ASN A 308 7.69 -13.81 -1.37
C ASN A 308 8.37 -12.45 -1.56
N GLY A 309 7.74 -11.40 -1.01
CA GLY A 309 8.27 -10.06 -1.07
C GLY A 309 9.16 -9.76 0.13
N TYR A 310 10.01 -8.75 -0.01
CA TYR A 310 10.76 -8.19 1.12
C TYR A 310 11.06 -6.73 0.89
N GLU A 311 11.35 -6.05 1.98
CA GLU A 311 11.82 -4.68 1.95
C GLU A 311 12.93 -4.47 2.99
N VAL A 312 13.82 -3.54 2.68
CA VAL A 312 14.88 -3.12 3.58
C VAL A 312 15.01 -1.60 3.54
N SER A 313 15.27 -1.00 4.69
CA SER A 313 15.44 0.44 4.81
C SER A 313 16.47 0.82 5.87
N LEU A 314 17.10 1.96 5.63
CA LEU A 314 18.05 2.60 6.52
C LEU A 314 17.70 4.07 6.63
N SER A 315 17.84 4.65 7.81
CA SER A 315 17.68 6.08 7.99
C SER A 315 18.61 6.67 9.05
N VAL A 316 18.78 7.97 8.95
CA VAL A 316 19.50 8.79 9.91
C VAL A 316 18.64 9.99 10.29
N ALA A 317 18.62 10.30 11.59
CA ALA A 317 18.02 11.51 12.14
C ALA A 317 19.02 12.20 13.05
N GLU A 318 19.07 13.54 13.00
CA GLU A 318 19.95 14.36 13.82
C GLU A 318 19.15 15.41 14.57
N ARG A 319 19.25 15.38 15.91
CA ARG A 319 18.71 16.43 16.77
C ARG A 319 19.70 17.60 16.82
N LEU A 320 19.30 18.72 16.25
CA LEU A 320 20.17 19.89 16.17
C LEU A 320 20.41 20.53 17.57
N ALA A 321 21.67 20.67 17.98
CA ALA A 321 22.01 21.25 19.28
C ALA A 321 21.68 22.74 19.38
N SER A 322 21.69 23.47 18.26
CA SER A 322 21.51 24.93 18.21
C SER A 322 20.11 25.38 17.83
N ALA A 323 19.18 24.44 17.56
CA ALA A 323 17.83 24.75 17.08
C ALA A 323 16.82 23.66 17.48
N PRO A 324 15.55 24.00 17.68
CA PRO A 324 14.52 23.05 18.11
C PRO A 324 14.05 22.14 16.96
N PHE A 325 14.98 21.57 16.21
CA PHE A 325 14.68 20.71 15.07
C PHE A 325 15.39 19.36 15.17
N THR A 326 14.70 18.32 14.75
CA THR A 326 15.30 17.06 14.32
C THR A 326 15.17 17.00 12.80
N VAL A 327 16.24 16.75 12.09
CA VAL A 327 16.26 16.63 10.62
C VAL A 327 16.80 15.28 10.23
N GLY A 328 16.39 14.76 9.08
CA GLY A 328 16.94 13.49 8.64
C GLY A 328 16.34 13.00 7.34
N GLY A 329 16.69 11.77 7.02
CA GLY A 329 16.22 11.11 5.82
C GLY A 329 16.48 9.62 5.84
N GLY A 330 15.92 8.94 4.86
CA GLY A 330 16.05 7.50 4.74
C GLY A 330 16.07 7.04 3.29
N TYR A 331 16.51 5.80 3.14
CA TYR A 331 16.47 5.06 1.90
C TYR A 331 15.74 3.74 2.12
N HIS A 332 14.93 3.35 1.14
CA HIS A 332 14.15 2.12 1.16
C HIS A 332 14.24 1.41 -0.19
N TYR A 333 14.35 0.10 -0.14
CA TYR A 333 14.26 -0.78 -1.29
C TYR A 333 13.21 -1.85 -1.05
N ASN A 334 12.30 -2.00 -2.02
CA ASN A 334 11.21 -2.99 -1.97
C ASN A 334 11.30 -3.96 -3.14
N VAL A 335 11.13 -5.24 -2.82
CA VAL A 335 10.89 -6.32 -3.78
C VAL A 335 9.48 -6.85 -3.58
N ALA A 336 8.62 -6.56 -4.54
CA ALA A 336 7.19 -6.85 -4.42
C ALA A 336 6.84 -8.34 -4.54
N GLY A 337 7.71 -9.14 -5.16
CA GLY A 337 7.49 -10.56 -5.39
C GLY A 337 6.54 -10.87 -6.55
N ALA A 338 6.13 -9.89 -7.36
CA ALA A 338 5.39 -10.13 -8.58
C ALA A 338 6.31 -10.70 -9.66
N THR A 339 5.90 -11.81 -10.27
CA THR A 339 6.62 -12.49 -11.37
C THR A 339 6.05 -12.11 -12.73
N THR A 340 6.70 -12.50 -13.80
CA THR A 340 6.16 -12.32 -15.17
C THR A 340 4.79 -12.98 -15.36
N GLU A 341 4.50 -14.03 -14.59
CA GLU A 341 3.23 -14.76 -14.63
C GLU A 341 2.08 -13.98 -13.98
N THR A 342 2.38 -13.10 -13.02
CA THR A 342 1.39 -12.41 -12.19
C THR A 342 1.20 -10.95 -12.55
N ARG A 343 2.10 -10.35 -13.34
CA ARG A 343 1.99 -8.95 -13.77
C ARG A 343 0.94 -8.77 -14.86
N SER A 344 0.15 -7.70 -14.73
CA SER A 344 -0.83 -7.28 -15.73
C SER A 344 -0.84 -5.75 -15.85
N GLN A 345 -1.48 -5.21 -16.89
CA GLN A 345 -1.58 -3.76 -17.10
C GLN A 345 -2.29 -3.00 -15.98
N LEU A 346 -3.10 -3.68 -15.15
CA LEU A 346 -3.78 -3.08 -13.99
C LEU A 346 -3.23 -3.58 -12.64
N ALA A 347 -2.33 -4.55 -12.66
CA ALA A 347 -1.76 -5.16 -11.47
C ALA A 347 -0.27 -5.39 -11.68
N ASP A 348 0.42 -4.30 -11.84
CA ASP A 348 1.86 -4.22 -11.85
C ASP A 348 2.32 -3.90 -10.44
N PHE A 349 3.23 -4.65 -9.93
CA PHE A 349 3.90 -4.38 -8.67
C PHE A 349 5.40 -4.49 -8.89
N PRO A 350 6.00 -3.46 -9.53
CA PRO A 350 7.43 -3.45 -9.73
C PRO A 350 8.16 -3.24 -8.40
N ASN A 351 9.39 -3.71 -8.35
CA ASN A 351 10.30 -3.33 -7.28
C ASN A 351 10.55 -1.82 -7.33
N TYR A 352 10.83 -1.21 -6.19
CA TYR A 352 11.10 0.22 -6.16
C TYR A 352 12.15 0.62 -5.15
N HIS A 353 12.75 1.76 -5.41
CA HIS A 353 13.64 2.50 -4.52
C HIS A 353 12.93 3.76 -4.06
N SER A 354 13.08 4.14 -2.80
CA SER A 354 12.55 5.40 -2.28
C SER A 354 13.56 6.13 -1.43
N VAL A 355 13.52 7.45 -1.50
CA VAL A 355 14.33 8.36 -0.67
C VAL A 355 13.37 9.33 0.00
N GLY A 356 13.51 9.46 1.32
CA GLY A 356 12.74 10.38 2.14
C GLY A 356 13.65 11.43 2.80
N LEU A 357 13.10 12.64 2.97
CA LEU A 357 13.77 13.75 3.65
C LEU A 357 12.73 14.58 4.40
N GLY A 358 13.16 15.20 5.52
CA GLY A 358 12.29 16.10 6.27
C GLY A 358 12.78 16.38 7.68
N GLY A 359 11.88 16.83 8.55
CA GLY A 359 12.22 17.10 9.92
C GLY A 359 11.02 17.38 10.81
N THR A 360 11.30 17.39 12.11
CA THR A 360 10.36 17.67 13.18
C THR A 360 10.79 18.96 13.89
N TYR A 361 9.88 19.91 13.98
CA TYR A 361 9.99 21.09 14.81
C TYR A 361 9.42 20.80 16.20
N HIS A 362 10.23 20.96 17.24
CA HIS A 362 9.83 20.82 18.63
C HIS A 362 9.47 22.20 19.18
N TYR A 363 8.17 22.54 19.08
CA TYR A 363 7.68 23.83 19.57
C TYR A 363 7.81 23.92 21.10
N SER A 364 7.54 22.82 21.79
CA SER A 364 7.76 22.63 23.23
C SER A 364 8.13 21.17 23.49
N ASP A 365 8.31 20.81 24.76
CA ASP A 365 8.54 19.41 25.17
C ASP A 365 7.34 18.51 24.86
N ASP A 366 6.15 19.11 24.70
CA ASP A 366 4.88 18.39 24.52
C ASP A 366 4.31 18.55 23.10
N LEU A 367 4.68 19.61 22.34
CA LEU A 367 4.12 19.88 21.00
C LEU A 367 5.18 19.76 19.92
N THR A 368 4.92 18.90 18.96
CA THR A 368 5.78 18.67 17.80
C THR A 368 5.03 18.87 16.49
N ILE A 369 5.72 19.34 15.46
CA ILE A 369 5.21 19.49 14.10
C ILE A 369 6.22 18.83 13.16
N THR A 370 5.80 17.82 12.41
CA THR A 370 6.65 17.07 11.48
C THR A 370 6.24 17.35 10.05
N LEU A 371 7.19 17.65 9.18
CA LEU A 371 7.00 17.81 7.74
C LEU A 371 8.00 16.94 7.00
N GLY A 372 7.52 16.12 6.08
CA GLY A 372 8.35 15.24 5.28
C GLY A 372 7.89 15.08 3.86
N GLY A 373 8.82 14.66 3.01
CA GLY A 373 8.54 14.28 1.63
C GLY A 373 9.38 13.07 1.21
N ASN A 374 8.85 12.27 0.30
CA ASN A 374 9.62 11.22 -0.34
C ASN A 374 9.40 11.18 -1.85
N ALA A 375 10.37 10.55 -2.53
CA ALA A 375 10.29 10.20 -3.95
C ALA A 375 10.59 8.71 -4.10
N ALA A 376 9.77 8.02 -4.90
CA ALA A 376 9.91 6.60 -5.21
C ALA A 376 10.11 6.39 -6.71
N TYR A 377 11.14 5.63 -7.07
CA TYR A 377 11.41 5.18 -8.43
C TYR A 377 11.09 3.70 -8.55
N PHE A 378 10.12 3.37 -9.36
CA PHE A 378 9.71 2.00 -9.63
C PHE A 378 10.49 1.46 -10.83
N VAL A 379 11.14 0.32 -10.64
CA VAL A 379 11.92 -0.33 -11.72
C VAL A 379 10.97 -0.73 -12.84
N PRO A 380 11.14 -0.21 -14.07
CA PRO A 380 10.26 -0.54 -15.19
C PRO A 380 10.17 -2.04 -15.44
N VAL A 381 8.98 -2.53 -15.71
CA VAL A 381 8.71 -3.95 -15.92
C VAL A 381 7.94 -4.21 -17.20
N ASP A 382 8.21 -5.35 -17.82
CA ASP A 382 7.39 -5.84 -18.91
C ASP A 382 6.16 -6.57 -18.35
N VAL A 383 4.98 -6.17 -18.84
CA VAL A 383 3.69 -6.75 -18.50
C VAL A 383 3.18 -7.51 -19.72
N ASN A 384 3.24 -8.83 -19.66
CA ASN A 384 3.11 -9.67 -20.84
C ASN A 384 1.70 -10.20 -21.06
N LYS A 385 0.71 -9.93 -20.17
CA LYS A 385 -0.51 -10.73 -20.25
C LYS A 385 -1.77 -9.96 -19.86
N TYR A 386 -2.80 -10.25 -20.63
CA TYR A 386 -4.15 -10.39 -20.11
C TYR A 386 -4.11 -11.38 -18.96
N PRO A 387 -4.81 -11.15 -17.84
CA PRO A 387 -5.01 -12.20 -16.86
C PRO A 387 -5.52 -13.44 -17.60
N ARG A 388 -4.83 -14.56 -17.46
CA ARG A 388 -5.17 -15.83 -18.16
C ARG A 388 -6.62 -16.30 -17.96
N GLU A 389 -7.32 -15.66 -17.04
CA GLU A 389 -8.67 -16.02 -16.58
C GLU A 389 -9.79 -15.24 -17.26
N THR A 390 -9.49 -14.23 -18.05
CA THR A 390 -10.51 -13.54 -18.83
C THR A 390 -10.75 -14.28 -20.13
N ALA A 391 -11.95 -14.77 -20.31
CA ALA A 391 -12.43 -15.48 -21.50
C ALA A 391 -12.63 -14.57 -22.74
N ILE A 392 -11.89 -13.49 -22.85
CA ILE A 392 -11.76 -12.78 -24.12
C ILE A 392 -11.02 -13.73 -25.06
N SER A 393 -11.65 -14.05 -26.17
CA SER A 393 -11.25 -15.10 -27.10
C SER A 393 -9.72 -15.24 -27.18
N GLN A 394 -9.21 -16.46 -27.10
CA GLN A 394 -7.76 -16.77 -27.20
C GLN A 394 -7.07 -16.06 -28.37
N ASN A 395 -7.80 -15.66 -29.39
CA ASN A 395 -7.34 -14.93 -30.54
C ASN A 395 -6.98 -13.47 -30.24
N VAL A 396 -7.66 -12.80 -29.31
CA VAL A 396 -7.35 -11.42 -28.90
C VAL A 396 -6.17 -11.39 -27.91
N ALA A 397 -6.13 -12.35 -26.99
CA ALA A 397 -5.02 -12.48 -26.05
C ALA A 397 -3.67 -12.77 -26.76
N ALA A 398 -3.68 -13.46 -27.91
CA ALA A 398 -2.50 -13.75 -28.69
C ALA A 398 -1.96 -12.52 -29.47
N SER A 399 -2.81 -11.51 -29.72
CA SER A 399 -2.45 -10.30 -30.44
C SER A 399 -1.99 -9.14 -29.54
N ILE A 400 -2.19 -9.23 -28.22
CA ILE A 400 -1.70 -8.23 -27.28
C ILE A 400 -0.24 -8.51 -26.98
N GLY A 401 0.65 -7.71 -27.61
CA GLY A 401 2.08 -7.77 -27.37
C GLY A 401 2.50 -7.36 -25.97
N THR A 402 3.79 -7.49 -25.69
CA THR A 402 4.38 -7.00 -24.42
C THR A 402 4.16 -5.51 -24.25
N ALA A 403 3.74 -5.09 -23.08
CA ALA A 403 3.69 -3.70 -22.70
C ALA A 403 4.75 -3.41 -21.63
N LYS A 404 5.40 -2.24 -21.71
CA LYS A 404 6.35 -1.77 -20.71
C LYS A 404 5.64 -0.81 -19.76
N PHE A 405 5.69 -1.12 -18.49
CA PHE A 405 5.10 -0.31 -17.43
C PHE A 405 6.18 0.45 -16.67
N SER A 406 5.95 1.74 -16.42
CA SER A 406 6.82 2.58 -15.60
C SER A 406 6.00 3.55 -14.75
N LYS A 407 6.48 3.82 -13.55
CA LYS A 407 5.91 4.84 -12.66
C LYS A 407 6.96 5.46 -11.75
N VAL A 408 6.68 6.66 -11.28
CA VAL A 408 7.37 7.31 -10.17
C VAL A 408 6.33 7.73 -9.14
N GLY A 409 6.76 7.91 -7.90
CA GLY A 409 5.85 8.31 -6.82
C GLY A 409 6.43 9.48 -6.05
N TYR A 410 5.58 10.39 -5.64
CA TYR A 410 5.92 11.51 -4.78
C TYR A 410 4.91 11.61 -3.66
N SER A 411 5.37 11.84 -2.44
CA SER A 411 4.47 12.14 -1.34
C SER A 411 5.02 13.27 -0.47
N ILE A 412 4.10 13.99 0.15
CA ILE A 412 4.37 14.97 1.19
C ILE A 412 3.43 14.67 2.36
N ALA A 413 3.93 14.81 3.57
CA ALA A 413 3.13 14.57 4.76
C ALA A 413 3.44 15.60 5.85
N LEU A 414 2.39 16.00 6.57
CA LEU A 414 2.42 16.90 7.71
C LEU A 414 1.79 16.19 8.91
N GLY A 415 2.36 16.37 10.08
CA GLY A 415 1.81 15.84 11.33
C GLY A 415 2.01 16.78 12.51
N VAL A 416 1.09 16.68 13.46
CA VAL A 416 1.13 17.44 14.72
C VAL A 416 0.92 16.48 15.87
N GLY A 417 1.86 16.44 16.80
CA GLY A 417 1.85 15.60 17.99
C GLY A 417 1.74 16.41 19.26
N TYR A 418 0.94 15.92 20.21
CA TYR A 418 0.82 16.51 21.53
C TYR A 418 0.85 15.44 22.62
N THR A 419 1.64 15.70 23.66
CA THR A 419 1.73 14.86 24.87
C THR A 419 1.14 15.62 26.07
N PHE A 420 0.22 14.95 26.82
CA PHE A 420 -0.44 15.53 27.99
C PHE A 420 0.24 15.06 29.28
#